data_e53833c63f844b9d1a4da9694b526b65
#
_entry.id   e53833c63f844b9d1a4da9694b526b65
#
_cell.length_a   1.000
_cell.length_b   1.000
_cell.length_c   1.000
_cell.angle_alpha   90.00
_cell.angle_beta   90.00
_cell.angle_gamma   90.00
#
_symmetry.space_group_name_H-M   'P 1'
#
loop_
_entity.id
_entity.type
_entity.pdbx_description
1 polymer ?
#
loop_
_entity_poly.entity_id
_entity_poly.type
_entity_poly.pdbx_seq_one_letter_code
_entity_poly.pdbx_strand_id
1 'polypeptide(L)'
;MPTAQRAPAALLVRRGGDKLLFDCAEGTQRQLLRSSVGLLELEEVFVTHFHADHVLGLPGMFKTFALRGRELPLRVYGPRGLVDLLGSLKRVVGKLTYDLQLVEVEPGDVLDRDGYRLATFGVAHGVSALGWSLIEATRPGRFDVAAADTLGVPSGPERGALQRGEHVVLPDGRAVKPEDVLGPPRPGRKLVITGDTAPSVEIVEAAWGADVLVTEATFAEEERDRAEETNHQTATQAAEVAQRANVGLLVLTHLSNRYFGPEIAEEARAIFPETIVPRDFDVVEVPYAERGTPHLVKGGASRRREQEVVSSAPQ
;
A
#
# COMPACT_ATOMS: atom_id res chain seq x y z
N MET A 1 -3.31 3.16 -19.11
CA MET A 1 -3.96 4.40 -19.66
C MET A 1 -5.33 4.62 -19.04
N PRO A 2 -5.78 5.87 -18.80
CA PRO A 2 -7.11 6.11 -18.22
C PRO A 2 -8.23 5.67 -19.16
N THR A 3 -9.34 5.20 -18.56
CA THR A 3 -10.59 4.94 -19.25
C THR A 3 -11.75 5.65 -18.54
N ALA A 4 -12.94 5.63 -19.10
CA ALA A 4 -14.11 6.18 -18.41
C ALA A 4 -14.45 5.44 -17.10
N GLN A 5 -13.93 4.23 -16.90
CA GLN A 5 -14.26 3.34 -15.79
C GLN A 5 -13.07 3.06 -14.85
N ARG A 6 -11.85 3.39 -15.26
CA ARG A 6 -10.62 3.10 -14.53
C ARG A 6 -9.67 4.29 -14.62
N ALA A 7 -9.32 4.86 -13.47
CA ALA A 7 -8.27 5.85 -13.36
C ALA A 7 -6.88 5.24 -13.59
N PRO A 8 -5.87 6.02 -14.00
CA PRO A 8 -4.49 5.56 -14.06
C PRO A 8 -3.90 5.32 -12.66
N ALA A 9 -2.63 4.95 -12.61
CA ALA A 9 -1.99 4.39 -11.41
C ALA A 9 -2.05 5.29 -10.17
N ALA A 10 -2.72 4.82 -9.14
CA ALA A 10 -2.66 5.36 -7.78
C ALA A 10 -3.20 4.31 -6.80
N LEU A 11 -2.40 3.94 -5.81
CA LEU A 11 -2.79 3.00 -4.76
C LEU A 11 -2.62 3.66 -3.40
N LEU A 12 -3.67 3.71 -2.61
CA LEU A 12 -3.60 4.23 -1.24
C LEU A 12 -3.59 3.09 -0.24
N VAL A 13 -2.54 3.00 0.55
CA VAL A 13 -2.45 2.09 1.70
C VAL A 13 -2.78 2.86 2.98
N ARG A 14 -3.66 2.29 3.80
CA ARG A 14 -4.00 2.81 5.12
C ARG A 14 -3.56 1.83 6.20
N ARG A 15 -2.75 2.31 7.14
CA ARG A 15 -2.30 1.53 8.29
C ARG A 15 -2.41 2.37 9.56
N GLY A 16 -3.35 2.01 10.42
CA GLY A 16 -3.65 2.87 11.57
C GLY A 16 -4.03 4.28 11.13
N GLY A 17 -3.26 5.29 11.55
CA GLY A 17 -3.39 6.69 11.13
C GLY A 17 -2.69 7.01 9.81
N ASP A 18 -1.74 6.18 9.38
CA ASP A 18 -0.90 6.46 8.22
C ASP A 18 -1.68 6.31 6.91
N LYS A 19 -1.41 7.20 5.97
CA LYS A 19 -1.95 7.21 4.61
C LYS A 19 -0.80 7.34 3.62
N LEU A 20 -0.47 6.23 2.97
CA LEU A 20 0.67 6.08 2.09
C LEU A 20 0.15 5.98 0.66
N LEU A 21 0.42 6.97 -0.18
CA LEU A 21 0.00 6.98 -1.58
C LEU A 21 1.15 6.47 -2.45
N PHE A 22 0.92 5.38 -3.17
CA PHE A 22 1.84 4.85 -4.17
C PHE A 22 1.37 5.29 -5.55
N ASP A 23 2.23 6.00 -6.25
CA ASP A 23 1.99 6.75 -7.46
C ASP A 23 0.88 7.81 -7.36
N CYS A 24 0.92 8.76 -8.25
CA CYS A 24 -0.03 9.86 -8.31
C CYS A 24 -0.24 10.29 -9.76
N ALA A 25 -0.98 9.48 -10.47
CA ALA A 25 -1.35 9.73 -11.85
C ALA A 25 -2.33 10.90 -12.01
N GLU A 26 -2.57 11.28 -13.25
CA GLU A 26 -3.58 12.28 -13.58
C GLU A 26 -4.95 11.92 -12.98
N GLY A 27 -5.59 12.89 -12.36
CA GLY A 27 -6.91 12.71 -11.76
C GLY A 27 -6.93 12.11 -10.35
N THR A 28 -5.81 11.66 -9.78
CA THR A 28 -5.71 11.08 -8.42
C THR A 28 -6.31 11.99 -7.37
N GLN A 29 -6.03 13.30 -7.40
CA GLN A 29 -6.63 14.25 -6.45
C GLN A 29 -8.18 14.26 -6.52
N ARG A 30 -8.76 14.13 -7.72
CA ARG A 30 -10.22 14.07 -7.89
C ARG A 30 -10.78 12.77 -7.32
N GLN A 31 -10.07 11.65 -7.52
CA GLN A 31 -10.45 10.36 -6.95
C GLN A 31 -10.39 10.39 -5.42
N LEU A 32 -9.34 10.95 -4.83
CA LEU A 32 -9.24 11.13 -3.37
C LEU A 32 -10.39 11.99 -2.81
N LEU A 33 -10.78 13.07 -3.50
CA LEU A 33 -11.92 13.92 -3.13
C LEU A 33 -13.27 13.19 -3.20
N ARG A 34 -13.40 12.20 -4.08
CA ARG A 34 -14.59 11.34 -4.21
C ARG A 34 -14.61 10.19 -3.21
N SER A 35 -13.47 9.85 -2.68
CA SER A 35 -13.31 8.80 -1.66
C SER A 35 -13.66 9.31 -0.26
N SER A 36 -13.78 8.41 0.69
CA SER A 36 -13.93 8.73 2.12
C SER A 36 -12.64 9.21 2.78
N VAL A 37 -11.50 9.15 2.07
CA VAL A 37 -10.17 9.48 2.61
C VAL A 37 -9.90 10.98 2.61
N GLY A 38 -10.33 11.68 1.54
CA GLY A 38 -10.00 13.09 1.36
C GLY A 38 -8.53 13.35 0.98
N LEU A 39 -8.15 14.62 0.90
CA LEU A 39 -6.81 15.05 0.47
C LEU A 39 -5.90 15.50 1.62
N LEU A 40 -6.46 16.14 2.65
CA LEU A 40 -5.68 16.96 3.58
C LEU A 40 -4.74 16.17 4.50
N GLU A 41 -5.04 14.92 4.74
CA GLU A 41 -4.30 14.07 5.68
C GLU A 41 -3.24 13.18 4.99
N LEU A 42 -3.00 13.39 3.69
CA LEU A 42 -1.93 12.69 2.99
C LEU A 42 -0.59 13.37 3.30
N GLU A 43 0.35 12.64 3.86
CA GLU A 43 1.68 13.15 4.25
C GLU A 43 2.82 12.59 3.41
N GLU A 44 2.62 11.42 2.80
CA GLU A 44 3.66 10.73 2.07
C GLU A 44 3.16 10.19 0.72
N VAL A 45 3.98 10.36 -0.31
CA VAL A 45 3.78 9.80 -1.66
C VAL A 45 5.02 9.02 -2.05
N PHE A 46 4.83 7.83 -2.59
CA PHE A 46 5.88 6.91 -3.02
C PHE A 46 5.75 6.68 -4.52
N VAL A 47 6.69 7.18 -5.28
CA VAL A 47 6.71 7.05 -6.75
C VAL A 47 7.49 5.82 -7.13
N THR A 48 6.91 5.00 -8.02
CA THR A 48 7.57 3.82 -8.55
C THR A 48 8.53 4.17 -9.66
N HIS A 49 8.10 5.00 -10.61
CA HIS A 49 8.88 5.51 -11.75
C HIS A 49 8.23 6.76 -12.36
N PHE A 50 8.83 7.35 -13.41
CA PHE A 50 8.43 8.68 -13.89
C PHE A 50 7.61 8.68 -15.18
N HIS A 51 6.98 7.57 -15.57
CA HIS A 51 6.04 7.62 -16.67
C HIS A 51 4.83 8.51 -16.32
N ALA A 52 4.24 9.10 -17.35
CA ALA A 52 3.21 10.12 -17.20
C ALA A 52 2.00 9.66 -16.38
N ASP A 53 1.57 8.44 -16.59
CA ASP A 53 0.44 7.79 -15.91
C ASP A 53 0.74 7.31 -14.47
N HIS A 54 1.92 7.67 -13.94
CA HIS A 54 2.30 7.47 -12.53
C HIS A 54 2.56 8.78 -11.78
N VAL A 55 2.89 9.89 -12.49
CA VAL A 55 3.37 11.12 -11.82
C VAL A 55 2.62 12.41 -12.18
N LEU A 56 1.86 12.44 -13.28
CA LEU A 56 1.26 13.72 -13.75
C LEU A 56 0.20 14.31 -12.81
N GLY A 57 -0.31 13.58 -11.86
CA GLY A 57 -1.20 14.11 -10.82
C GLY A 57 -0.49 14.94 -9.75
N LEU A 58 0.83 14.75 -9.55
CA LEU A 58 1.60 15.40 -8.50
C LEU A 58 1.54 16.94 -8.59
N PRO A 59 1.84 17.59 -9.73
CA PRO A 59 1.85 19.05 -9.82
C PRO A 59 0.50 19.67 -9.45
N GLY A 60 -0.60 19.07 -9.94
CA GLY A 60 -1.96 19.53 -9.65
C GLY A 60 -2.33 19.32 -8.17
N MET A 61 -1.93 18.20 -7.59
CA MET A 61 -2.16 17.90 -6.17
C MET A 61 -1.39 18.86 -5.28
N PHE A 62 -0.11 19.13 -5.56
CA PHE A 62 0.70 20.09 -4.80
C PHE A 62 0.04 21.48 -4.77
N LYS A 63 -0.43 21.95 -5.93
CA LYS A 63 -1.09 23.26 -6.01
C LYS A 63 -2.42 23.26 -5.27
N THR A 64 -3.18 22.18 -5.35
CA THR A 64 -4.45 22.06 -4.62
C THR A 64 -4.24 22.09 -3.11
N PHE A 65 -3.20 21.43 -2.60
CA PHE A 65 -2.83 21.50 -1.19
C PHE A 65 -2.51 22.92 -0.74
N ALA A 66 -1.68 23.65 -1.52
CA ALA A 66 -1.34 25.04 -1.23
C ALA A 66 -2.58 25.95 -1.24
N LEU A 67 -3.47 25.81 -2.23
CA LEU A 67 -4.71 26.60 -2.33
C LEU A 67 -5.69 26.31 -1.19
N ARG A 68 -5.62 25.14 -0.57
CA ARG A 68 -6.42 24.75 0.60
C ARG A 68 -5.77 25.11 1.92
N GLY A 69 -4.65 25.84 1.89
CA GLY A 69 -3.97 26.31 3.10
C GLY A 69 -3.26 25.20 3.87
N ARG A 70 -2.76 24.15 3.18
CA ARG A 70 -1.95 23.12 3.85
C ARG A 70 -0.71 23.75 4.49
N GLU A 71 -0.43 23.39 5.72
CA GLU A 71 0.78 23.78 6.47
C GLU A 71 1.68 22.56 6.77
N LEU A 72 1.09 21.36 6.87
CA LEU A 72 1.84 20.13 7.13
C LEU A 72 2.80 19.80 5.97
N PRO A 73 4.01 19.36 6.25
CA PRO A 73 4.95 18.93 5.22
C PRO A 73 4.34 17.81 4.34
N LEU A 74 4.77 17.75 3.09
CA LEU A 74 4.51 16.62 2.20
C LEU A 74 5.84 16.02 1.78
N ARG A 75 6.03 14.74 2.02
CA ARG A 75 7.21 13.98 1.56
C ARG A 75 6.87 13.21 0.30
N VAL A 76 7.74 13.30 -0.69
CA VAL A 76 7.63 12.50 -1.92
C VAL A 76 8.92 11.71 -2.06
N TYR A 77 8.79 10.40 -2.05
CA TYR A 77 9.87 9.46 -2.26
C TYR A 77 9.80 8.92 -3.68
N GLY A 78 10.94 8.68 -4.31
CA GLY A 78 10.99 8.10 -5.64
C GLY A 78 12.41 7.82 -6.10
N PRO A 79 12.56 7.21 -7.28
CA PRO A 79 13.89 6.87 -7.80
C PRO A 79 14.71 8.13 -8.10
N ARG A 80 16.01 7.92 -8.31
CA ARG A 80 16.94 8.98 -8.70
C ARG A 80 16.42 9.75 -9.93
N GLY A 81 16.48 11.07 -9.87
CA GLY A 81 15.92 12.01 -10.86
C GLY A 81 14.61 12.66 -10.42
N LEU A 82 14.04 12.27 -9.26
CA LEU A 82 12.83 12.87 -8.70
C LEU A 82 12.97 14.38 -8.48
N VAL A 83 14.10 14.80 -7.91
CA VAL A 83 14.37 16.21 -7.60
C VAL A 83 14.44 17.03 -8.88
N ASP A 84 15.11 16.54 -9.90
CA ASP A 84 15.26 17.20 -11.19
C ASP A 84 13.92 17.30 -11.93
N LEU A 85 13.15 16.20 -11.97
CA LEU A 85 11.82 16.15 -12.58
C LEU A 85 10.89 17.18 -11.96
N LEU A 86 10.69 17.13 -10.65
CA LEU A 86 9.77 18.03 -9.96
C LEU A 86 10.31 19.46 -9.88
N GLY A 87 11.63 19.64 -9.87
CA GLY A 87 12.30 20.91 -10.01
C GLY A 87 11.99 21.61 -11.34
N SER A 88 11.96 20.86 -12.44
CA SER A 88 11.59 21.36 -13.77
C SER A 88 10.13 21.85 -13.83
N LEU A 89 9.25 21.28 -13.03
CA LEU A 89 7.83 21.64 -12.94
C LEU A 89 7.55 22.81 -11.99
N LYS A 90 8.58 23.38 -11.37
CA LYS A 90 8.44 24.49 -10.40
C LYS A 90 7.67 25.70 -10.96
N ARG A 91 7.83 25.99 -12.26
CA ARG A 91 7.09 27.08 -12.92
C ARG A 91 5.59 26.77 -13.04
N VAL A 92 5.22 25.50 -13.20
CA VAL A 92 3.82 25.07 -13.30
C VAL A 92 3.16 25.08 -11.93
N VAL A 93 3.85 24.54 -10.92
CA VAL A 93 3.37 24.43 -9.54
C VAL A 93 3.32 25.80 -8.85
N GLY A 94 4.30 26.66 -9.10
CA GLY A 94 4.44 27.96 -8.46
C GLY A 94 4.79 27.83 -6.96
N LYS A 95 4.51 28.90 -6.19
CA LYS A 95 4.78 28.92 -4.74
C LYS A 95 3.82 28.00 -3.99
N LEU A 96 4.38 27.21 -3.07
CA LEU A 96 3.65 26.38 -2.09
C LEU A 96 3.61 27.08 -0.72
N THR A 97 2.60 26.76 0.08
CA THR A 97 2.42 27.27 1.46
C THR A 97 3.00 26.34 2.52
N TYR A 98 3.45 25.16 2.12
CA TYR A 98 3.97 24.11 2.97
C TYR A 98 5.35 23.63 2.47
N ASP A 99 6.04 22.89 3.32
CA ASP A 99 7.32 22.26 2.98
C ASP A 99 7.09 21.02 2.11
N LEU A 100 7.68 21.01 0.91
CA LEU A 100 7.70 19.87 -0.01
C LEU A 100 9.09 19.22 0.05
N GLN A 101 9.16 18.07 0.66
CA GLN A 101 10.38 17.28 0.82
C GLN A 101 10.47 16.22 -0.27
N LEU A 102 11.48 16.30 -1.12
CA LEU A 102 11.74 15.32 -2.17
C LEU A 102 12.91 14.43 -1.73
N VAL A 103 12.68 13.14 -1.68
CA VAL A 103 13.65 12.15 -1.21
C VAL A 103 13.89 11.11 -2.30
N GLU A 104 15.08 11.12 -2.86
CA GLU A 104 15.50 10.08 -3.81
C GLU A 104 15.95 8.85 -3.04
N VAL A 105 15.53 7.68 -3.52
CA VAL A 105 15.84 6.39 -2.94
C VAL A 105 16.31 5.41 -4.02
N GLU A 106 17.11 4.42 -3.61
CA GLU A 106 17.66 3.38 -4.47
C GLU A 106 17.15 1.99 -4.04
N PRO A 107 17.24 0.96 -4.91
CA PRO A 107 16.93 -0.41 -4.52
C PRO A 107 17.73 -0.85 -3.29
N GLY A 108 17.05 -1.37 -2.28
CA GLY A 108 17.63 -1.79 -1.01
C GLY A 108 17.52 -0.76 0.12
N ASP A 109 17.08 0.46 -0.16
CA ASP A 109 16.84 1.45 0.88
C ASP A 109 15.67 1.04 1.78
N VAL A 110 15.78 1.40 3.06
CA VAL A 110 14.77 1.09 4.09
C VAL A 110 14.37 2.36 4.82
N LEU A 111 13.09 2.61 4.87
CA LEU A 111 12.48 3.73 5.59
C LEU A 111 11.76 3.18 6.82
N ASP A 112 12.37 3.30 7.99
CA ASP A 112 11.77 2.85 9.24
C ASP A 112 10.64 3.78 9.69
N ARG A 113 9.57 3.17 10.22
CA ARG A 113 8.39 3.81 10.80
C ARG A 113 8.02 3.13 12.12
N ASP A 114 7.09 3.73 12.85
CA ASP A 114 6.59 3.09 14.08
C ASP A 114 5.79 1.81 13.77
N GLY A 115 6.36 0.68 14.16
CA GLY A 115 5.79 -0.65 13.99
C GLY A 115 5.78 -1.21 12.56
N TYR A 116 6.47 -0.59 11.60
CA TYR A 116 6.68 -1.12 10.24
C TYR A 116 7.87 -0.45 9.54
N ARG A 117 8.25 -0.98 8.40
CA ARG A 117 9.22 -0.38 7.50
C ARG A 117 8.74 -0.44 6.05
N LEU A 118 9.19 0.51 5.26
CA LEU A 118 9.08 0.48 3.80
C LEU A 118 10.46 0.18 3.24
N ALA A 119 10.56 -0.87 2.45
CA ALA A 119 11.81 -1.24 1.76
C ALA A 119 11.61 -1.15 0.25
N THR A 120 12.61 -0.66 -0.46
CA THR A 120 12.63 -0.58 -1.92
C THR A 120 13.34 -1.78 -2.53
N PHE A 121 12.95 -2.16 -3.72
CA PHE A 121 13.67 -3.16 -4.53
C PHE A 121 13.62 -2.76 -6.01
N GLY A 122 14.56 -3.28 -6.78
CA GLY A 122 14.62 -3.02 -8.23
C GLY A 122 13.54 -3.80 -8.97
N VAL A 123 13.00 -3.18 -10.02
CA VAL A 123 12.07 -3.81 -10.97
C VAL A 123 12.56 -3.61 -12.40
N ALA A 124 12.12 -4.47 -13.33
CA ALA A 124 12.59 -4.51 -14.71
C ALA A 124 11.61 -3.76 -15.62
N HIS A 125 11.81 -2.44 -15.85
CA HIS A 125 10.88 -1.63 -16.65
C HIS A 125 11.54 -0.74 -17.71
N GLY A 126 12.82 -0.95 -18.01
CA GLY A 126 13.54 -0.17 -19.05
C GLY A 126 13.89 1.28 -18.65
N VAL A 127 13.36 1.78 -17.54
CA VAL A 127 13.70 3.06 -16.91
C VAL A 127 14.03 2.84 -15.44
N SER A 128 14.56 3.87 -14.76
CA SER A 128 14.75 3.80 -13.31
C SER A 128 13.42 3.62 -12.61
N ALA A 129 13.18 2.43 -12.05
CA ALA A 129 11.93 2.06 -11.43
C ALA A 129 12.16 1.25 -10.15
N LEU A 130 11.24 1.39 -9.20
CA LEU A 130 11.29 0.81 -7.87
C LEU A 130 10.00 0.09 -7.53
N GLY A 131 10.12 -1.10 -6.95
CA GLY A 131 9.05 -1.70 -6.17
C GLY A 131 9.16 -1.31 -4.69
N TRP A 132 8.06 -1.42 -3.96
CA TRP A 132 7.95 -1.08 -2.56
C TRP A 132 7.39 -2.25 -1.75
N SER A 133 8.00 -2.53 -0.61
CA SER A 133 7.52 -3.52 0.36
C SER A 133 7.18 -2.83 1.68
N LEU A 134 5.93 -2.91 2.12
CA LEU A 134 5.54 -2.55 3.48
C LEU A 134 5.61 -3.79 4.35
N ILE A 135 6.43 -3.76 5.39
CA ILE A 135 6.70 -4.91 6.25
C ILE A 135 6.45 -4.49 7.69
N GLU A 136 5.39 -5.00 8.30
CA GLU A 136 5.10 -4.74 9.71
C GLU A 136 6.06 -5.49 10.65
N ALA A 137 6.32 -4.87 11.79
CA ALA A 137 7.12 -5.50 12.84
C ALA A 137 6.43 -6.77 13.36
N THR A 138 7.24 -7.71 13.81
CA THR A 138 6.76 -8.89 14.55
C THR A 138 6.02 -8.46 15.80
N ARG A 139 4.87 -9.07 16.04
CA ARG A 139 4.00 -8.78 17.20
C ARG A 139 4.27 -9.76 18.34
N PRO A 140 4.06 -9.35 19.58
CA PRO A 140 4.12 -10.26 20.72
C PRO A 140 3.21 -11.48 20.53
N GLY A 141 3.59 -12.59 21.11
CA GLY A 141 2.78 -13.79 21.18
C GLY A 141 1.41 -13.55 21.84
N ARG A 142 0.51 -14.52 21.72
CA ARG A 142 -0.77 -14.46 22.43
C ARG A 142 -0.50 -14.55 23.93
N PHE A 143 -1.09 -13.65 24.70
CA PHE A 143 -0.99 -13.68 26.17
C PHE A 143 -1.80 -14.86 26.73
N ASP A 144 -1.15 -15.68 27.55
CA ASP A 144 -1.78 -16.80 28.25
C ASP A 144 -2.25 -16.33 29.62
N VAL A 145 -3.56 -16.08 29.70
CA VAL A 145 -4.22 -15.62 30.94
C VAL A 145 -4.13 -16.69 32.03
N ALA A 146 -4.28 -17.97 31.65
CA ALA A 146 -4.26 -19.09 32.63
C ALA A 146 -2.87 -19.29 33.23
N ALA A 147 -1.82 -19.20 32.42
CA ALA A 147 -0.45 -19.20 32.91
C ALA A 147 -0.17 -18.00 33.82
N ALA A 148 -0.62 -16.81 33.47
CA ALA A 148 -0.47 -15.62 34.32
C ALA A 148 -1.20 -15.74 35.65
N ASP A 149 -2.42 -16.32 35.67
CA ASP A 149 -3.18 -16.59 36.88
C ASP A 149 -2.44 -17.61 37.77
N THR A 150 -1.91 -18.67 37.16
CA THR A 150 -1.15 -19.72 37.90
C THR A 150 0.13 -19.17 38.52
N LEU A 151 0.79 -18.23 37.83
CA LEU A 151 1.99 -17.56 38.33
C LEU A 151 1.68 -16.46 39.37
N GLY A 152 0.40 -16.13 39.56
CA GLY A 152 -0.04 -15.09 40.49
C GLY A 152 0.15 -13.66 39.97
N VAL A 153 0.24 -13.45 38.63
CA VAL A 153 0.35 -12.12 38.06
C VAL A 153 -1.00 -11.40 38.13
N PRO A 154 -1.09 -10.27 38.86
CA PRO A 154 -2.35 -9.56 39.02
C PRO A 154 -2.88 -9.06 37.67
N SER A 155 -4.20 -8.98 37.54
CA SER A 155 -4.81 -8.31 36.37
C SER A 155 -4.54 -6.82 36.45
N GLY A 156 -4.03 -6.24 35.35
CA GLY A 156 -3.76 -4.81 35.29
C GLY A 156 -2.42 -4.44 34.65
N PRO A 157 -1.73 -3.43 35.18
CA PRO A 157 -0.48 -2.91 34.60
C PRO A 157 0.62 -3.95 34.42
N GLU A 158 0.71 -4.94 35.34
CA GLU A 158 1.71 -6.00 35.33
C GLU A 158 1.57 -6.89 34.10
N ARG A 159 0.33 -7.29 33.76
CA ARG A 159 0.07 -8.06 32.52
C ARG A 159 0.35 -7.23 31.28
N GLY A 160 0.06 -5.92 31.33
CA GLY A 160 0.41 -4.98 30.25
C GLY A 160 1.92 -4.85 30.06
N ALA A 161 2.70 -4.83 31.16
CA ALA A 161 4.16 -4.81 31.13
C ALA A 161 4.73 -6.06 30.47
N LEU A 162 4.25 -7.26 30.88
CA LEU A 162 4.63 -8.52 30.24
C LEU A 162 4.29 -8.55 28.75
N GLN A 163 3.13 -8.02 28.34
CA GLN A 163 2.74 -7.92 26.92
C GLN A 163 3.67 -7.01 26.12
N ARG A 164 4.27 -5.99 26.76
CA ARG A 164 5.27 -5.11 26.13
C ARG A 164 6.68 -5.69 26.13
N GLY A 165 6.89 -6.89 26.72
CA GLY A 165 8.20 -7.52 26.80
C GLY A 165 9.00 -7.13 28.04
N GLU A 166 8.37 -6.49 29.04
CA GLU A 166 8.99 -6.08 30.30
C GLU A 166 8.88 -7.22 31.33
N HIS A 167 9.89 -7.37 32.18
CA HIS A 167 9.84 -8.30 33.30
C HIS A 167 9.03 -7.69 34.46
N VAL A 168 8.29 -8.53 35.19
CA VAL A 168 7.51 -8.11 36.34
C VAL A 168 8.01 -8.85 37.59
N VAL A 169 8.24 -8.13 38.69
CA VAL A 169 8.57 -8.70 40.00
C VAL A 169 7.31 -8.68 40.86
N LEU A 170 6.89 -9.87 41.29
CA LEU A 170 5.73 -10.03 42.16
C LEU A 170 6.04 -9.61 43.61
N PRO A 171 5.00 -9.35 44.44
CA PRO A 171 5.19 -8.96 45.84
C PRO A 171 5.98 -9.95 46.70
N ASP A 172 6.00 -11.23 46.30
CA ASP A 172 6.75 -12.32 46.96
C ASP A 172 8.22 -12.40 46.49
N GLY A 173 8.65 -11.48 45.58
CA GLY A 173 10.02 -11.40 45.07
C GLY A 173 10.28 -12.27 43.83
N ARG A 174 9.31 -13.06 43.36
CA ARG A 174 9.45 -13.85 42.12
C ARG A 174 9.42 -12.92 40.89
N ALA A 175 10.34 -13.12 39.96
CA ALA A 175 10.32 -12.47 38.67
C ALA A 175 9.56 -13.34 37.66
N VAL A 176 8.61 -12.73 36.97
CA VAL A 176 7.89 -13.33 35.82
C VAL A 176 8.40 -12.66 34.55
N LYS A 177 8.73 -13.49 33.58
CA LYS A 177 9.24 -13.03 32.29
C LYS A 177 8.14 -13.09 31.23
N PRO A 178 8.25 -12.29 30.15
CA PRO A 178 7.31 -12.35 29.04
C PRO A 178 7.10 -13.77 28.48
N GLU A 179 8.18 -14.54 28.31
CA GLU A 179 8.13 -15.92 27.78
C GLU A 179 7.34 -16.90 28.65
N ASP A 180 7.14 -16.59 29.92
CA ASP A 180 6.35 -17.43 30.83
C ASP A 180 4.84 -17.32 30.56
N VAL A 181 4.40 -16.25 29.89
CA VAL A 181 2.98 -15.93 29.67
C VAL A 181 2.66 -15.51 28.23
N LEU A 182 3.66 -15.42 27.36
CA LEU A 182 3.47 -15.15 25.94
C LEU A 182 3.77 -16.39 25.12
N GLY A 183 2.86 -16.68 24.20
CA GLY A 183 3.13 -17.67 23.15
C GLY A 183 4.22 -17.19 22.16
N PRO A 184 4.48 -17.94 21.10
CA PRO A 184 5.48 -17.56 20.10
C PRO A 184 5.12 -16.21 19.44
N PRO A 185 6.13 -15.42 19.07
CA PRO A 185 5.93 -14.17 18.33
C PRO A 185 5.11 -14.42 17.05
N ARG A 186 4.26 -13.46 16.69
CA ARG A 186 3.39 -13.52 15.52
C ARG A 186 3.89 -12.58 14.44
N PRO A 187 3.94 -13.01 13.18
CA PRO A 187 4.40 -12.13 12.09
C PRO A 187 3.47 -10.92 11.97
N GLY A 188 4.05 -9.80 11.56
CA GLY A 188 3.31 -8.67 11.02
C GLY A 188 2.85 -8.95 9.59
N ARG A 189 2.08 -8.02 9.01
CA ARG A 189 1.62 -8.14 7.62
C ARG A 189 2.71 -7.64 6.67
N LYS A 190 2.70 -8.20 5.45
CA LYS A 190 3.60 -7.82 4.38
C LYS A 190 2.81 -7.54 3.11
N LEU A 191 2.95 -6.33 2.57
CA LEU A 191 2.36 -5.89 1.30
C LEU A 191 3.49 -5.52 0.35
N VAL A 192 3.44 -6.02 -0.88
CA VAL A 192 4.42 -5.71 -1.93
C VAL A 192 3.71 -5.06 -3.11
N ILE A 193 4.30 -3.99 -3.63
CA ILE A 193 3.79 -3.18 -4.75
C ILE A 193 4.92 -3.04 -5.76
N THR A 194 4.75 -3.52 -6.98
CA THR A 194 5.82 -3.49 -7.98
C THR A 194 5.85 -2.20 -8.81
N GLY A 195 4.69 -1.57 -9.03
CA GLY A 195 4.54 -0.67 -10.18
C GLY A 195 4.61 -1.47 -11.48
N ASP A 196 5.10 -0.83 -12.55
CA ASP A 196 5.24 -1.45 -13.86
C ASP A 196 6.55 -2.23 -13.95
N THR A 197 6.48 -3.45 -14.52
CA THR A 197 7.64 -4.34 -14.56
C THR A 197 7.43 -5.55 -15.46
N ALA A 198 8.49 -6.03 -16.09
CA ALA A 198 8.59 -7.42 -16.53
C ALA A 198 8.80 -8.36 -15.33
N PRO A 199 8.50 -9.67 -15.45
CA PRO A 199 8.77 -10.64 -14.39
C PRO A 199 10.26 -10.69 -14.04
N SER A 200 10.58 -10.74 -12.75
CA SER A 200 11.98 -10.82 -12.31
C SER A 200 12.13 -11.64 -11.01
N VAL A 201 13.35 -12.06 -10.74
CA VAL A 201 13.67 -12.79 -9.50
C VAL A 201 13.57 -11.88 -8.28
N GLU A 202 13.89 -10.60 -8.43
CA GLU A 202 13.82 -9.59 -7.36
C GLU A 202 12.40 -9.42 -6.85
N ILE A 203 11.39 -9.49 -7.73
CA ILE A 203 9.99 -9.45 -7.32
C ILE A 203 9.63 -10.69 -6.51
N VAL A 204 10.04 -11.88 -6.95
CA VAL A 204 9.77 -13.13 -6.23
C VAL A 204 10.40 -13.09 -4.84
N GLU A 205 11.63 -12.62 -4.72
CA GLU A 205 12.32 -12.47 -3.44
C GLU A 205 11.65 -11.43 -2.54
N ALA A 206 11.35 -10.25 -3.09
CA ALA A 206 10.66 -9.19 -2.35
C ALA A 206 9.26 -9.62 -1.89
N ALA A 207 8.52 -10.38 -2.72
CA ALA A 207 7.16 -10.83 -2.44
C ALA A 207 7.10 -12.15 -1.66
N TRP A 208 8.22 -12.81 -1.38
CA TRP A 208 8.22 -14.11 -0.68
C TRP A 208 7.42 -14.06 0.62
N GLY A 209 6.37 -14.89 0.69
CA GLY A 209 5.46 -15.00 1.84
C GLY A 209 4.68 -13.72 2.15
N ALA A 210 4.51 -12.81 1.20
CA ALA A 210 3.71 -11.60 1.40
C ALA A 210 2.22 -11.95 1.54
N ASP A 211 1.50 -11.22 2.39
CA ASP A 211 0.04 -11.35 2.48
C ASP A 211 -0.63 -10.88 1.18
N VAL A 212 -0.09 -9.83 0.55
CA VAL A 212 -0.61 -9.29 -0.70
C VAL A 212 0.54 -8.87 -1.62
N LEU A 213 0.46 -9.29 -2.88
CA LEU A 213 1.25 -8.74 -3.99
C LEU A 213 0.34 -7.91 -4.89
N VAL A 214 0.63 -6.62 -5.03
CA VAL A 214 0.01 -5.73 -6.01
C VAL A 214 0.99 -5.55 -7.15
N THR A 215 0.62 -6.01 -8.33
CA THR A 215 1.47 -5.94 -9.53
C THR A 215 0.64 -5.64 -10.77
N GLU A 216 1.30 -5.25 -11.84
CA GLU A 216 0.64 -5.02 -13.11
C GLU A 216 0.21 -6.32 -13.80
N ALA A 217 -0.72 -6.20 -14.74
CA ALA A 217 -1.03 -7.17 -15.79
C ALA A 217 -1.48 -6.40 -17.03
N THR A 218 -0.53 -5.69 -17.63
CA THR A 218 -0.81 -4.80 -18.76
C THR A 218 -1.32 -5.58 -19.96
N PHE A 219 -0.90 -6.84 -20.10
CA PHE A 219 -1.23 -7.69 -21.23
C PHE A 219 -1.89 -9.01 -20.81
N ALA A 220 -2.72 -9.56 -21.73
CA ALA A 220 -3.10 -10.97 -21.69
C ALA A 220 -1.98 -11.83 -22.31
N GLU A 221 -1.98 -13.13 -22.04
CA GLU A 221 -0.92 -14.06 -22.44
C GLU A 221 -0.72 -14.11 -23.96
N GLU A 222 -1.78 -13.88 -24.73
CA GLU A 222 -1.72 -13.85 -26.20
C GLU A 222 -0.81 -12.74 -26.76
N GLU A 223 -0.51 -11.71 -25.96
CA GLU A 223 0.41 -10.61 -26.30
C GLU A 223 1.72 -10.66 -25.49
N ARG A 224 2.19 -11.85 -25.09
CA ARG A 224 3.43 -12.04 -24.33
C ARG A 224 4.64 -11.37 -25.00
N ASP A 225 4.82 -11.53 -26.28
CA ASP A 225 5.94 -10.93 -27.02
C ASP A 225 5.95 -9.40 -26.83
N ARG A 226 4.76 -8.79 -26.87
CA ARG A 226 4.62 -7.36 -26.67
C ARG A 226 4.87 -6.93 -25.22
N ALA A 227 4.48 -7.75 -24.27
CA ALA A 227 4.81 -7.51 -22.86
C ALA A 227 6.33 -7.48 -22.65
N GLU A 228 7.05 -8.43 -23.25
CA GLU A 228 8.51 -8.49 -23.20
C GLU A 228 9.17 -7.30 -23.89
N GLU A 229 8.72 -6.92 -25.11
CA GLU A 229 9.23 -5.75 -25.83
C GLU A 229 9.09 -4.43 -25.06
N THR A 230 8.04 -4.30 -24.26
CA THR A 230 7.72 -3.07 -23.52
C THR A 230 8.09 -3.12 -22.04
N ASN A 231 8.75 -4.18 -21.58
CA ASN A 231 9.11 -4.43 -20.17
C ASN A 231 7.90 -4.36 -19.23
N HIS A 232 6.83 -5.01 -19.65
CA HIS A 232 5.63 -5.27 -18.86
C HIS A 232 5.44 -6.77 -18.68
N GLN A 233 4.33 -7.18 -18.06
CA GLN A 233 4.01 -8.59 -17.90
C GLN A 233 2.56 -8.91 -18.31
N THR A 234 2.33 -10.20 -18.56
CA THR A 234 0.99 -10.75 -18.79
C THR A 234 0.33 -11.14 -17.48
N ALA A 235 -0.97 -11.34 -17.49
CA ALA A 235 -1.71 -11.87 -16.34
C ALA A 235 -1.18 -13.23 -15.88
N THR A 236 -0.83 -14.10 -16.84
CA THR A 236 -0.19 -15.41 -16.63
C THR A 236 1.15 -15.24 -15.89
N GLN A 237 2.03 -14.38 -16.42
CA GLN A 237 3.35 -14.13 -15.79
C GLN A 237 3.22 -13.56 -14.38
N ALA A 238 2.28 -12.63 -14.14
CA ALA A 238 2.02 -12.11 -12.80
C ALA A 238 1.56 -13.20 -11.82
N ALA A 239 0.71 -14.13 -12.29
CA ALA A 239 0.26 -15.26 -11.50
C ALA A 239 1.37 -16.29 -11.22
N GLU A 240 2.26 -16.54 -12.17
CA GLU A 240 3.46 -17.37 -11.97
C GLU A 240 4.41 -16.77 -10.91
N VAL A 241 4.62 -15.46 -10.95
CA VAL A 241 5.39 -14.74 -9.91
C VAL A 241 4.73 -14.90 -8.54
N ALA A 242 3.41 -14.69 -8.43
CA ALA A 242 2.67 -14.82 -7.19
C ALA A 242 2.74 -16.25 -6.62
N GLN A 243 2.61 -17.27 -7.47
CA GLN A 243 2.73 -18.68 -7.08
C GLN A 243 4.15 -18.99 -6.57
N ARG A 244 5.17 -18.58 -7.29
CA ARG A 244 6.58 -18.79 -6.90
C ARG A 244 6.93 -18.07 -5.61
N ALA A 245 6.38 -16.88 -5.37
CA ALA A 245 6.59 -16.10 -4.16
C ALA A 245 5.72 -16.57 -2.98
N ASN A 246 4.80 -17.53 -3.18
CA ASN A 246 3.89 -18.03 -2.15
C ASN A 246 3.15 -16.89 -1.43
N VAL A 247 2.54 -15.98 -2.20
CA VAL A 247 1.77 -14.87 -1.63
C VAL A 247 0.37 -15.30 -1.20
N GLY A 248 -0.26 -14.55 -0.30
CA GLY A 248 -1.63 -14.83 0.16
C GLY A 248 -2.70 -14.41 -0.85
N LEU A 249 -2.51 -13.27 -1.52
CA LEU A 249 -3.43 -12.69 -2.49
C LEU A 249 -2.66 -11.95 -3.58
N LEU A 250 -3.02 -12.19 -4.83
CA LEU A 250 -2.56 -11.43 -5.99
C LEU A 250 -3.59 -10.36 -6.38
N VAL A 251 -3.15 -9.11 -6.46
CA VAL A 251 -3.96 -7.97 -6.87
C VAL A 251 -3.39 -7.43 -8.18
N LEU A 252 -4.13 -7.57 -9.27
CA LEU A 252 -3.71 -7.10 -10.59
C LEU A 252 -4.21 -5.69 -10.86
N THR A 253 -3.31 -4.85 -11.33
CA THR A 253 -3.55 -3.45 -11.68
C THR A 253 -2.97 -3.13 -13.07
N HIS A 254 -2.96 -1.86 -13.47
CA HIS A 254 -2.33 -1.37 -14.71
C HIS A 254 -2.74 -2.14 -15.99
N LEU A 255 -4.01 -2.48 -16.09
CA LEU A 255 -4.53 -3.21 -17.25
C LEU A 255 -4.58 -2.31 -18.49
N SER A 256 -4.21 -2.84 -19.64
CA SER A 256 -4.46 -2.18 -20.92
C SER A 256 -5.98 -1.99 -21.13
N ASN A 257 -6.35 -0.90 -21.79
CA ASN A 257 -7.74 -0.61 -22.14
C ASN A 257 -8.32 -1.58 -23.20
N ARG A 258 -7.53 -2.52 -23.68
CA ARG A 258 -7.96 -3.57 -24.63
C ARG A 258 -8.66 -4.74 -23.94
N TYR A 259 -8.45 -4.91 -22.63
CA TYR A 259 -8.95 -6.05 -21.88
C TYR A 259 -9.96 -5.64 -20.82
N PHE A 260 -10.90 -6.53 -20.55
CA PHE A 260 -11.78 -6.39 -19.40
C PHE A 260 -11.16 -7.05 -18.17
N GLY A 261 -11.32 -6.41 -17.01
CA GLY A 261 -10.76 -6.94 -15.77
C GLY A 261 -11.14 -8.40 -15.44
N PRO A 262 -12.38 -8.86 -15.69
CA PRO A 262 -12.76 -10.26 -15.51
C PRO A 262 -11.95 -11.24 -16.36
N GLU A 263 -11.63 -10.91 -17.62
CA GLU A 263 -10.84 -11.76 -18.53
C GLU A 263 -9.40 -11.93 -17.99
N ILE A 264 -8.76 -10.85 -17.62
CA ILE A 264 -7.43 -10.85 -16.98
C ILE A 264 -7.45 -11.63 -15.67
N ALA A 265 -8.51 -11.48 -14.86
CA ALA A 265 -8.65 -12.21 -13.63
C ALA A 265 -8.84 -13.73 -13.85
N GLU A 266 -9.57 -14.13 -14.90
CA GLU A 266 -9.80 -15.53 -15.23
C GLU A 266 -8.50 -16.20 -15.71
N GLU A 267 -7.75 -15.53 -16.57
CA GLU A 267 -6.45 -16.00 -17.04
C GLU A 267 -5.48 -16.24 -15.87
N ALA A 268 -5.30 -15.24 -15.01
CA ALA A 268 -4.40 -15.36 -13.86
C ALA A 268 -4.85 -16.43 -12.86
N ARG A 269 -6.17 -16.57 -12.61
CA ARG A 269 -6.74 -17.59 -11.70
C ARG A 269 -6.51 -19.02 -12.14
N ALA A 270 -6.31 -19.25 -13.42
CA ALA A 270 -5.96 -20.58 -13.91
C ALA A 270 -4.63 -21.09 -13.32
N ILE A 271 -3.74 -20.17 -12.89
CA ILE A 271 -2.44 -20.48 -12.29
C ILE A 271 -2.46 -20.19 -10.78
N PHE A 272 -2.98 -19.03 -10.38
CA PHE A 272 -3.05 -18.59 -8.99
C PHE A 272 -4.49 -18.21 -8.63
N PRO A 273 -5.28 -19.12 -8.03
CA PRO A 273 -6.71 -18.91 -7.77
C PRO A 273 -7.03 -17.69 -6.91
N GLU A 274 -6.15 -17.38 -5.92
CA GLU A 274 -6.30 -16.22 -5.04
C GLU A 274 -5.89 -14.91 -5.75
N THR A 275 -6.58 -14.62 -6.88
CA THR A 275 -6.32 -13.44 -7.73
C THR A 275 -7.55 -12.57 -7.86
N ILE A 276 -7.37 -11.27 -7.73
CA ILE A 276 -8.40 -10.25 -7.94
C ILE A 276 -7.93 -9.12 -8.85
N VAL A 277 -8.88 -8.52 -9.55
CA VAL A 277 -8.73 -7.27 -10.31
C VAL A 277 -9.70 -6.24 -9.74
N PRO A 278 -9.26 -5.38 -8.80
CA PRO A 278 -10.13 -4.38 -8.18
C PRO A 278 -10.52 -3.28 -9.18
N ARG A 279 -11.61 -2.58 -8.88
CA ARG A 279 -12.05 -1.36 -9.56
C ARG A 279 -11.66 -0.14 -8.74
N ASP A 280 -11.79 1.05 -9.33
CA ASP A 280 -11.64 2.29 -8.60
C ASP A 280 -12.52 2.28 -7.34
N PHE A 281 -11.93 2.70 -6.21
CA PHE A 281 -12.52 2.73 -4.87
C PHE A 281 -12.78 1.38 -4.20
N ASP A 282 -12.50 0.26 -4.84
CA ASP A 282 -12.47 -1.02 -4.13
C ASP A 282 -11.36 -1.01 -3.08
N VAL A 283 -11.60 -1.73 -1.99
CA VAL A 283 -10.66 -1.84 -0.87
C VAL A 283 -10.25 -3.29 -0.68
N VAL A 284 -8.97 -3.54 -0.57
CA VAL A 284 -8.44 -4.83 -0.14
C VAL A 284 -8.18 -4.74 1.36
N GLU A 285 -8.93 -5.49 2.15
CA GLU A 285 -8.66 -5.63 3.58
C GLU A 285 -7.62 -6.72 3.80
N VAL A 286 -6.59 -6.39 4.58
CA VAL A 286 -5.50 -7.31 4.92
C VAL A 286 -5.53 -7.53 6.44
N PRO A 287 -6.31 -8.50 6.93
CA PRO A 287 -6.34 -8.83 8.34
C PRO A 287 -5.03 -9.51 8.77
N TYR A 288 -4.76 -9.57 10.06
CA TYR A 288 -3.72 -10.47 10.57
C TYR A 288 -4.12 -11.94 10.34
N ALA A 289 -3.16 -12.80 10.07
CA ALA A 289 -3.39 -14.21 9.71
C ALA A 289 -4.34 -14.96 10.65
N GLU A 290 -4.33 -14.64 11.95
CA GLU A 290 -5.24 -15.24 12.93
C GLU A 290 -6.69 -14.71 12.87
N ARG A 291 -6.96 -13.71 12.02
CA ARG A 291 -8.31 -13.11 11.84
C ARG A 291 -8.91 -13.38 10.46
N GLY A 292 -8.15 -13.97 9.56
CA GLY A 292 -8.63 -14.30 8.22
C GLY A 292 -7.58 -14.05 7.14
N THR A 293 -8.00 -14.14 5.91
CA THR A 293 -7.17 -13.93 4.71
C THR A 293 -7.46 -12.57 4.08
N PRO A 294 -6.51 -11.98 3.33
CA PRO A 294 -6.76 -10.79 2.54
C PRO A 294 -7.93 -10.98 1.58
N HIS A 295 -8.80 -9.98 1.45
CA HIS A 295 -10.00 -10.08 0.62
C HIS A 295 -10.47 -8.72 0.11
N LEU A 296 -11.24 -8.76 -0.99
CA LEU A 296 -11.81 -7.60 -1.64
C LEU A 296 -13.11 -7.16 -0.93
N VAL A 297 -13.15 -5.90 -0.53
CA VAL A 297 -14.37 -5.21 -0.12
C VAL A 297 -14.74 -4.25 -1.24
N LYS A 298 -15.89 -4.49 -1.87
CA LYS A 298 -16.37 -3.62 -2.96
C LYS A 298 -16.64 -2.22 -2.44
N GLY A 299 -15.90 -1.24 -2.96
CA GLY A 299 -16.11 0.16 -2.68
C GLY A 299 -17.39 0.67 -3.33
N GLY A 300 -18.20 1.39 -2.56
CA GLY A 300 -19.17 2.30 -3.15
C GLY A 300 -18.52 3.69 -3.24
N ALA A 301 -18.63 4.39 -4.37
CA ALA A 301 -18.41 5.82 -4.35
C ALA A 301 -19.20 6.39 -3.18
N SER A 302 -18.54 7.10 -2.26
CA SER A 302 -19.21 7.73 -1.12
C SER A 302 -20.41 8.49 -1.69
N ARG A 303 -21.63 7.98 -1.50
CA ARG A 303 -22.82 8.80 -1.69
C ARG A 303 -22.65 9.94 -0.70
N ARG A 304 -22.33 11.13 -1.20
CA ARG A 304 -22.62 12.33 -0.44
C ARG A 304 -24.04 12.13 0.05
N ARG A 305 -24.26 12.09 1.37
CA ARG A 305 -25.57 12.37 1.91
C ARG A 305 -25.94 13.73 1.31
N GLU A 306 -26.83 13.72 0.33
CA GLU A 306 -27.58 14.90 -0.02
C GLU A 306 -28.20 15.37 1.31
N GLN A 307 -27.65 16.45 1.83
CA GLN A 307 -28.33 17.19 2.87
C GLN A 307 -29.65 17.57 2.23
N GLU A 308 -30.72 16.92 2.65
CA GLU A 308 -32.08 17.45 2.47
C GLU A 308 -32.08 18.87 3.01
N VAL A 309 -32.01 19.80 2.07
CA VAL A 309 -32.36 21.19 2.37
C VAL A 309 -33.87 21.16 2.61
N VAL A 310 -34.25 20.96 3.85
CA VAL A 310 -35.63 21.22 4.29
C VAL A 310 -35.80 22.71 4.16
N SER A 311 -36.42 23.11 3.05
CA SER A 311 -36.97 24.45 2.86
C SER A 311 -38.13 24.62 3.82
N SER A 312 -37.89 25.18 5.00
CA SER A 312 -38.92 25.81 5.82
C SER A 312 -39.09 27.24 5.32
N ALA A 313 -40.01 27.44 4.42
CA ALA A 313 -40.55 28.77 4.17
C ALA A 313 -41.45 29.19 5.37
N PRO A 314 -41.26 30.37 5.94
CA PRO A 314 -42.22 30.92 6.88
C PRO A 314 -43.39 31.55 6.12
N GLN A 315 -44.61 31.28 6.61
CA GLN A 315 -45.78 32.06 6.29
C GLN A 315 -45.72 33.44 6.96
#